data_72eecdb420a8d5cffc73e02078f95dea
#
_entry.id   72eecdb420a8d5cffc73e02078f95dea
#
_cell.length_a   1.000
_cell.length_b   1.000
_cell.length_c   1.000
_cell.angle_alpha   90.00
_cell.angle_beta   90.00
_cell.angle_gamma   90.00
#
_symmetry.space_group_name_H-M   'P 1'
#
loop_
_entity.id
_entity.type
_entity.pdbx_description
1 polymer ?
#
loop_
_entity_poly.entity_id
_entity_poly.type
_entity_poly.pdbx_seq_one_letter_code
_entity_poly.pdbx_strand_id
1 'polypeptide(L)'
;MVFMSYYLTASVLYEHHGIVTRMDLGFRPVQDEARLRGFVTDRLPGPAPGAVYSFSGGVADLMEDRPRAPFAYGDLGVLLGRAVAKSAVGPRIPARETIRATVIGAGCHATELSGSTVYFDRIAFPLKNLPVAALTPEEEHLPPAQLAQTVRARLAVFEGGPAVLALQGRRDLHFAALSALADGLAGGLRGRDGPVLVAVAADVGKALGQALAVRLPGVPLLCLDGVQLPPGSYLDVAAPIANGQVLPVVIKTLVF
;
A
#
# COMPACT_ATOMS: atom_id res chain seq x y z
N MET A 1 2.14 18.88 6.62
CA MET A 1 0.86 18.20 6.89
C MET A 1 1.12 17.29 8.09
N VAL A 2 0.62 17.65 9.27
CA VAL A 2 0.83 16.87 10.48
C VAL A 2 -0.34 15.89 10.61
N PHE A 3 -0.07 14.60 10.45
CA PHE A 3 -1.04 13.56 10.77
C PHE A 3 -1.09 13.42 12.29
N MET A 4 -2.09 14.02 12.93
CA MET A 4 -2.43 13.63 14.30
C MET A 4 -3.08 12.24 14.24
N SER A 5 -2.31 11.25 14.67
CA SER A 5 -2.82 9.88 14.73
C SER A 5 -3.97 9.79 15.74
N TYR A 6 -5.09 9.32 15.29
CA TYR A 6 -6.30 9.03 16.04
C TYR A 6 -6.07 8.14 17.27
N TYR A 7 -5.02 7.31 17.24
CA TYR A 7 -4.60 6.45 18.33
C TYR A 7 -4.29 7.21 19.63
N LEU A 8 -3.77 8.43 19.54
CA LEU A 8 -3.43 9.21 20.73
C LEU A 8 -4.69 9.60 21.53
N THR A 9 -5.75 9.97 20.85
CA THR A 9 -6.99 10.39 21.52
C THR A 9 -7.78 9.20 22.08
N ALA A 10 -7.78 8.07 21.38
CA ALA A 10 -8.42 6.85 21.85
C ALA A 10 -7.66 6.21 23.02
N SER A 11 -6.33 6.19 23.02
CA SER A 11 -5.52 5.67 24.12
C SER A 11 -5.69 6.46 25.40
N VAL A 12 -5.73 7.80 25.30
CA VAL A 12 -5.99 8.68 26.46
C VAL A 12 -7.37 8.43 27.08
N LEU A 13 -8.35 8.13 26.25
CA LEU A 13 -9.71 7.85 26.71
C LEU A 13 -9.86 6.44 27.29
N TYR A 14 -9.13 5.47 26.77
CA TYR A 14 -9.21 4.07 27.20
C TYR A 14 -8.51 3.81 28.53
N GLU A 15 -7.37 4.45 28.80
CA GLU A 15 -6.65 4.28 30.07
C GLU A 15 -7.32 4.97 31.27
N HIS A 16 -8.25 5.91 31.03
CA HIS A 16 -8.93 6.64 32.09
C HIS A 16 -10.45 6.40 32.09
N HIS A 17 -10.89 5.28 32.61
CA HIS A 17 -12.31 4.97 32.81
C HIS A 17 -13.09 6.11 33.49
N GLY A 18 -12.46 6.91 34.33
CA GLY A 18 -13.06 8.07 34.96
C GLY A 18 -13.29 9.28 34.03
N ILE A 19 -12.60 9.35 32.89
CA ILE A 19 -12.79 10.41 31.89
C ILE A 19 -13.90 10.03 30.89
N VAL A 20 -13.99 8.75 30.57
CA VAL A 20 -15.02 8.23 29.66
C VAL A 20 -16.42 8.44 30.21
N THR A 21 -16.62 8.28 31.52
CA THR A 21 -17.89 8.56 32.21
C THR A 21 -18.20 10.05 32.36
N ARG A 22 -17.26 10.93 32.04
CA ARG A 22 -17.40 12.41 32.10
C ARG A 22 -17.30 13.09 30.74
N MET A 23 -17.51 12.37 29.63
CA MET A 23 -17.42 12.95 28.27
C MET A 23 -18.51 14.01 28.01
N ASP A 24 -19.56 14.05 28.78
CA ASP A 24 -20.54 15.12 28.81
C ASP A 24 -19.99 16.46 29.35
N LEU A 25 -18.82 16.43 30.01
CA LEU A 25 -18.13 17.62 30.53
C LEU A 25 -17.18 18.30 29.55
N GLY A 26 -17.07 17.81 28.32
CA GLY A 26 -16.23 18.36 27.27
C GLY A 26 -14.78 17.84 27.30
N PHE A 27 -14.19 17.78 26.12
CA PHE A 27 -12.80 17.41 25.93
C PHE A 27 -11.90 18.51 26.53
N ARG A 28 -11.19 18.16 27.60
CA ARG A 28 -10.14 19.02 28.14
C ARG A 28 -8.80 18.49 27.73
N PRO A 29 -7.90 19.30 27.16
CA PRO A 29 -6.55 18.87 26.90
C PRO A 29 -5.90 18.45 28.24
N VAL A 30 -5.19 17.31 28.22
CA VAL A 30 -4.42 16.85 29.38
C VAL A 30 -3.26 17.81 29.58
N GLN A 31 -3.38 18.69 30.57
CA GLN A 31 -2.32 19.66 30.92
C GLN A 31 -1.43 19.16 32.06
N ASP A 32 -1.80 18.06 32.70
CA ASP A 32 -1.07 17.49 33.83
C ASP A 32 0.13 16.65 33.32
N GLU A 33 1.33 17.14 33.56
CA GLU A 33 2.56 16.45 33.18
C GLU A 33 2.71 15.05 33.82
N ALA A 34 2.17 14.84 35.00
CA ALA A 34 2.18 13.53 35.65
C ALA A 34 1.37 12.49 34.88
N ARG A 35 0.24 12.91 34.27
CA ARG A 35 -0.58 12.05 33.42
C ARG A 35 0.05 11.80 32.04
N LEU A 36 0.85 12.74 31.53
CA LEU A 36 1.56 12.59 30.26
C LEU A 36 2.77 11.63 30.34
N ARG A 37 3.26 11.34 31.55
CA ARG A 37 4.35 10.36 31.77
C ARG A 37 3.93 8.90 31.54
N GLY A 38 2.64 8.62 31.47
CA GLY A 38 2.11 7.30 31.11
C GLY A 38 2.16 6.98 29.60
N PHE A 39 2.50 7.94 28.76
CA PHE A 39 2.64 7.70 27.32
C PHE A 39 3.99 7.06 26.99
N VAL A 40 3.94 6.01 26.19
CA VAL A 40 5.13 5.24 25.77
C VAL A 40 5.91 5.94 24.64
N THR A 41 5.35 7.00 24.07
CA THR A 41 5.93 7.74 22.95
C THR A 41 6.28 9.17 23.34
N ASP A 42 7.28 9.74 22.67
CA ASP A 42 7.66 11.14 22.84
C ASP A 42 6.50 12.08 22.49
N ARG A 43 6.46 13.24 23.14
CA ARG A 43 5.51 14.30 22.80
C ARG A 43 5.65 14.71 21.36
N LEU A 44 4.54 14.71 20.64
CA LEU A 44 4.51 15.36 19.35
C LEU A 44 4.76 16.88 19.50
N PRO A 45 5.55 17.49 18.61
CA PRO A 45 5.70 18.93 18.61
C PRO A 45 4.34 19.60 18.45
N GLY A 46 4.14 20.73 19.11
CA GLY A 46 2.94 21.53 18.98
C GLY A 46 2.66 21.90 17.49
N PRO A 47 1.41 22.20 17.14
CA PRO A 47 1.07 22.55 15.78
C PRO A 47 1.82 23.82 15.34
N ALA A 48 2.28 23.83 14.11
CA ALA A 48 2.88 25.02 13.52
C ALA A 48 1.85 26.17 13.43
N PRO A 49 2.29 27.44 13.55
CA PRO A 49 1.39 28.59 13.32
C PRO A 49 0.70 28.47 11.96
N GLY A 50 -0.63 28.64 11.92
CA GLY A 50 -1.43 28.50 10.70
C GLY A 50 -1.70 27.06 10.26
N ALA A 51 -1.43 26.06 11.11
CA ALA A 51 -1.75 24.67 10.80
C ALA A 51 -3.25 24.48 10.54
N VAL A 52 -3.56 23.73 9.49
CA VAL A 52 -4.92 23.31 9.12
C VAL A 52 -5.05 21.82 9.38
N TYR A 53 -6.17 21.41 9.97
CA TYR A 53 -6.39 20.05 10.42
C TYR A 53 -7.33 19.30 9.48
N SER A 54 -7.00 18.03 9.22
CA SER A 54 -7.90 17.08 8.57
C SER A 54 -8.01 15.82 9.42
N PHE A 55 -9.23 15.32 9.58
CA PHE A 55 -9.51 14.14 10.38
C PHE A 55 -9.96 13.00 9.47
N SER A 56 -9.43 11.80 9.71
CA SER A 56 -9.82 10.57 9.00
C SER A 56 -10.18 9.47 10.00
N GLY A 57 -10.81 8.40 9.54
CA GLY A 57 -11.32 7.32 10.36
C GLY A 57 -12.82 7.44 10.65
N GLY A 58 -13.41 6.40 11.25
CA GLY A 58 -14.86 6.32 11.48
C GLY A 58 -15.44 7.45 12.33
N VAL A 59 -14.67 7.98 13.29
CA VAL A 59 -15.12 9.11 14.12
C VAL A 59 -15.10 10.44 13.38
N ALA A 60 -14.30 10.57 12.32
CA ALA A 60 -14.31 11.75 11.47
C ALA A 60 -15.71 11.97 10.82
N ASP A 61 -16.38 10.89 10.42
CA ASP A 61 -17.76 10.93 9.93
C ASP A 61 -18.77 11.36 11.01
N LEU A 62 -18.42 11.17 12.27
CA LEU A 62 -19.27 11.47 13.42
C LEU A 62 -19.03 12.88 13.98
N MET A 63 -18.07 13.61 13.41
CA MET A 63 -17.83 15.03 13.69
C MET A 63 -18.86 15.96 13.03
N GLU A 64 -19.59 15.45 12.03
CA GLU A 64 -20.66 16.19 11.37
C GLU A 64 -21.85 16.36 12.32
N ASP A 65 -22.51 17.52 12.24
CA ASP A 65 -23.64 17.89 13.09
C ASP A 65 -24.95 17.22 12.61
N ARG A 66 -24.93 15.89 12.53
CA ARG A 66 -26.13 15.08 12.24
C ARG A 66 -26.72 14.59 13.55
N PRO A 67 -28.05 14.70 13.76
CA PRO A 67 -28.69 14.20 14.96
C PRO A 67 -28.56 12.67 15.02
N ARG A 68 -27.80 12.18 16.01
CA ARG A 68 -27.63 10.76 16.31
C ARG A 68 -27.75 10.54 17.81
N ALA A 69 -28.27 9.39 18.22
CA ALA A 69 -28.25 9.02 19.64
C ALA A 69 -26.80 8.87 20.13
N PRO A 70 -26.45 9.19 21.37
CA PRO A 70 -25.10 9.11 21.90
C PRO A 70 -24.41 7.76 21.68
N PHE A 71 -25.15 6.66 21.74
CA PHE A 71 -24.67 5.28 21.60
C PHE A 71 -25.33 4.58 20.40
N ALA A 72 -25.56 5.29 19.31
CA ALA A 72 -26.25 4.77 18.12
C ALA A 72 -25.59 3.52 17.52
N TYR A 73 -24.29 3.35 17.74
CA TYR A 73 -23.49 2.23 17.22
C TYR A 73 -23.01 1.29 18.34
N GLY A 74 -23.51 1.42 19.56
CA GLY A 74 -23.10 0.62 20.71
C GLY A 74 -21.72 0.97 21.28
N ASP A 75 -21.12 2.07 20.82
CA ASP A 75 -19.80 2.54 21.22
C ASP A 75 -19.79 4.05 21.55
N LEU A 76 -18.62 4.57 21.89
CA LEU A 76 -18.42 5.99 22.22
C LEU A 76 -18.17 6.89 20.99
N GLY A 77 -18.20 6.36 19.77
CA GLY A 77 -17.81 7.06 18.55
C GLY A 77 -18.57 8.37 18.36
N VAL A 78 -19.89 8.39 18.57
CA VAL A 78 -20.71 9.60 18.42
C VAL A 78 -20.31 10.69 19.43
N LEU A 79 -20.10 10.31 20.68
CA LEU A 79 -19.69 11.26 21.73
C LEU A 79 -18.29 11.81 21.45
N LEU A 80 -17.38 10.96 21.03
CA LEU A 80 -16.02 11.34 20.66
C LEU A 80 -16.01 12.28 19.44
N GLY A 81 -16.77 11.96 18.39
CA GLY A 81 -16.91 12.82 17.22
C GLY A 81 -17.39 14.23 17.58
N ARG A 82 -18.41 14.32 18.42
CA ARG A 82 -18.90 15.61 18.94
C ARG A 82 -17.88 16.35 19.80
N ALA A 83 -17.14 15.62 20.64
CA ALA A 83 -16.10 16.21 21.48
C ALA A 83 -14.95 16.79 20.64
N VAL A 84 -14.49 16.05 19.63
CA VAL A 84 -13.45 16.52 18.69
C VAL A 84 -13.98 17.69 17.85
N ALA A 85 -15.22 17.65 17.38
CA ALA A 85 -15.82 18.73 16.62
C ALA A 85 -15.89 20.05 17.42
N LYS A 86 -16.13 19.97 18.73
CA LYS A 86 -16.18 21.12 19.65
C LYS A 86 -14.80 21.56 20.16
N SER A 87 -13.76 20.76 19.95
CA SER A 87 -12.42 21.12 20.39
C SER A 87 -11.86 22.28 19.57
N ALA A 88 -11.17 23.20 20.23
CA ALA A 88 -10.54 24.37 19.58
C ALA A 88 -9.19 23.97 18.93
N VAL A 89 -9.21 23.07 17.98
CA VAL A 89 -7.97 22.55 17.34
C VAL A 89 -7.49 23.46 16.19
N GLY A 90 -8.28 24.45 15.77
CA GLY A 90 -7.95 25.37 14.66
C GLY A 90 -8.76 25.09 13.39
N PRO A 91 -8.43 25.75 12.26
CA PRO A 91 -9.16 25.61 11.02
C PRO A 91 -9.10 24.18 10.50
N ARG A 92 -10.23 23.67 9.98
CA ARG A 92 -10.39 22.30 9.52
C ARG A 92 -10.76 22.24 8.06
N ILE A 93 -10.21 21.24 7.35
CA ILE A 93 -10.61 20.88 6.00
C ILE A 93 -11.21 19.47 6.01
N PRO A 94 -12.23 19.18 5.20
CA PRO A 94 -12.78 17.85 5.08
C PRO A 94 -11.73 16.87 4.53
N ALA A 95 -11.66 15.67 5.11
CA ALA A 95 -10.86 14.60 4.53
C ALA A 95 -11.58 14.03 3.30
N ARG A 96 -10.81 13.59 2.30
CA ARG A 96 -11.36 12.88 1.12
C ARG A 96 -11.91 11.51 1.50
N GLU A 97 -11.26 10.85 2.47
CA GLU A 97 -11.64 9.54 3.00
C GLU A 97 -11.70 9.62 4.53
N THR A 98 -12.78 9.10 5.09
CA THR A 98 -13.03 9.08 6.51
C THR A 98 -13.12 7.65 7.03
N ILE A 99 -14.27 7.01 7.00
CA ILE A 99 -14.50 5.66 7.53
C ILE A 99 -13.62 4.59 6.84
N ARG A 100 -13.30 4.77 5.57
CA ARG A 100 -12.45 3.85 4.80
C ARG A 100 -10.96 4.05 5.01
N ALA A 101 -10.54 5.16 5.65
CA ALA A 101 -9.12 5.48 5.81
C ALA A 101 -8.34 4.39 6.53
N THR A 102 -8.94 3.72 7.52
CA THR A 102 -8.32 2.62 8.26
C THR A 102 -8.13 1.39 7.37
N VAL A 103 -9.15 1.05 6.56
CA VAL A 103 -9.08 -0.09 5.63
C VAL A 103 -8.09 0.20 4.50
N ILE A 104 -8.12 1.43 3.96
CA ILE A 104 -7.15 1.89 2.97
C ILE A 104 -5.74 1.88 3.56
N GLY A 105 -5.58 2.39 4.80
CA GLY A 105 -4.31 2.38 5.52
C GLY A 105 -3.81 0.97 5.81
N ALA A 106 -4.67 0.07 6.27
CA ALA A 106 -4.31 -1.34 6.46
C ALA A 106 -3.94 -2.05 5.15
N GLY A 107 -4.62 -1.70 4.04
CA GLY A 107 -4.28 -2.19 2.70
C GLY A 107 -3.03 -1.53 2.09
N CYS A 108 -2.57 -0.41 2.64
CA CYS A 108 -1.42 0.35 2.14
C CYS A 108 -0.15 0.14 2.99
N HIS A 109 -0.10 -0.89 3.84
CA HIS A 109 0.98 -1.08 4.81
C HIS A 109 2.35 -1.45 4.22
N ALA A 110 2.46 -1.68 2.92
CA ALA A 110 3.75 -1.83 2.27
C ALA A 110 3.86 -0.87 1.08
N THR A 111 4.18 0.39 1.35
CA THR A 111 4.73 1.25 0.30
C THR A 111 6.21 0.91 0.21
N GLU A 112 6.58 0.16 -0.79
CA GLU A 112 7.97 -0.14 -1.11
C GLU A 112 8.45 0.82 -2.20
N LEU A 113 9.71 1.17 -2.15
CA LEU A 113 10.39 1.80 -3.27
C LEU A 113 11.05 0.67 -4.06
N SER A 114 10.73 0.55 -5.33
CA SER A 114 11.53 -0.31 -6.20
C SER A 114 12.99 0.15 -6.13
N GLY A 115 13.92 -0.79 -6.24
CA GLY A 115 15.34 -0.47 -6.34
C GLY A 115 15.63 0.44 -7.54
N SER A 116 16.88 0.91 -7.64
CA SER A 116 17.35 1.71 -8.77
C SER A 116 17.58 0.89 -10.06
N THR A 117 17.24 -0.37 -10.06
CA THR A 117 17.48 -1.35 -11.11
C THR A 117 16.21 -1.81 -11.83
N VAL A 118 15.21 -0.96 -11.88
CA VAL A 118 13.97 -1.20 -12.63
C VAL A 118 14.20 -1.07 -14.15
N TYR A 119 13.41 -1.80 -14.91
CA TYR A 119 13.31 -1.64 -16.35
C TYR A 119 11.84 -1.38 -16.73
N PHE A 120 11.60 -0.33 -17.52
CA PHE A 120 10.30 -0.14 -18.16
C PHE A 120 10.43 0.51 -19.54
N ASP A 121 9.56 0.13 -20.43
CA ASP A 121 9.44 0.65 -21.78
C ASP A 121 7.97 0.76 -22.17
N ARG A 122 7.57 1.93 -22.66
CA ARG A 122 6.22 2.22 -23.15
C ARG A 122 5.07 1.91 -22.16
N ILE A 123 5.30 2.10 -20.88
CA ILE A 123 4.28 1.94 -19.83
C ILE A 123 3.60 3.27 -19.55
N ALA A 124 2.26 3.27 -19.58
CA ALA A 124 1.45 4.40 -19.14
C ALA A 124 1.20 4.30 -17.63
N PHE A 125 1.78 5.20 -16.84
CA PHE A 125 1.58 5.28 -15.39
C PHE A 125 0.47 6.26 -15.02
N PRO A 126 -0.18 6.11 -13.84
CA PRO A 126 -0.03 5.04 -12.86
C PRO A 126 -0.76 3.75 -13.25
N LEU A 127 -0.24 2.61 -12.81
CA LEU A 127 -0.93 1.32 -12.88
C LEU A 127 -1.61 1.04 -11.54
N LYS A 128 -2.83 0.53 -11.55
CA LYS A 128 -3.62 0.33 -10.33
C LYS A 128 -4.33 -1.03 -10.32
N ASN A 129 -4.44 -1.59 -9.11
CA ASN A 129 -5.21 -2.81 -8.84
C ASN A 129 -4.77 -4.00 -9.72
N LEU A 130 -3.48 -4.15 -9.93
CA LEU A 130 -2.92 -5.25 -10.69
C LEU A 130 -2.92 -6.52 -9.83
N PRO A 131 -3.66 -7.57 -10.18
CA PRO A 131 -3.60 -8.83 -9.46
C PRO A 131 -2.25 -9.51 -9.67
N VAL A 132 -1.81 -10.27 -8.68
CA VAL A 132 -0.50 -10.93 -8.67
C VAL A 132 -0.63 -12.42 -8.96
N ALA A 133 0.05 -12.86 -10.03
CA ALA A 133 0.31 -14.26 -10.34
C ALA A 133 1.72 -14.61 -9.85
N ALA A 134 1.85 -15.29 -8.72
CA ALA A 134 3.16 -15.68 -8.19
C ALA A 134 3.59 -17.05 -8.73
N LEU A 135 4.86 -17.17 -9.14
CA LEU A 135 5.54 -18.44 -9.34
C LEU A 135 6.15 -18.91 -8.03
N THR A 136 6.23 -20.23 -7.86
CA THR A 136 7.02 -20.80 -6.76
C THR A 136 8.50 -20.86 -7.14
N PRO A 137 9.42 -20.92 -6.16
CA PRO A 137 10.85 -21.07 -6.43
C PRO A 137 11.18 -22.30 -7.30
N GLU A 138 10.43 -23.40 -7.14
CA GLU A 138 10.59 -24.61 -7.93
C GLU A 138 10.18 -24.40 -9.39
N GLU A 139 9.09 -23.66 -9.61
CA GLU A 139 8.60 -23.31 -10.94
C GLU A 139 9.59 -22.44 -11.71
N GLU A 140 10.31 -21.55 -11.03
CA GLU A 140 11.33 -20.69 -11.63
C GLU A 140 12.56 -21.47 -12.19
N HIS A 141 12.76 -22.70 -11.71
CA HIS A 141 13.84 -23.58 -12.14
C HIS A 141 13.44 -24.55 -13.26
N LEU A 142 12.20 -24.51 -13.71
CA LEU A 142 11.73 -25.37 -14.77
C LEU A 142 12.44 -25.07 -16.10
N PRO A 143 12.63 -26.08 -16.96
CA PRO A 143 13.08 -25.85 -18.33
C PRO A 143 12.19 -24.82 -19.04
N PRO A 144 12.74 -24.00 -19.96
CA PRO A 144 12.01 -22.87 -20.56
C PRO A 144 10.62 -23.24 -21.15
N ALA A 145 10.50 -24.40 -21.79
CA ALA A 145 9.22 -24.84 -22.36
C ALA A 145 8.17 -25.14 -21.29
N GLN A 146 8.57 -25.76 -20.18
CA GLN A 146 7.68 -26.05 -19.05
C GLN A 146 7.33 -24.78 -18.28
N LEU A 147 8.31 -23.92 -18.03
CA LEU A 147 8.09 -22.62 -17.42
C LEU A 147 7.08 -21.78 -18.23
N ALA A 148 7.21 -21.76 -19.56
CA ALA A 148 6.26 -21.08 -20.43
C ALA A 148 4.82 -21.58 -20.27
N GLN A 149 4.62 -22.88 -20.12
CA GLN A 149 3.30 -23.48 -19.86
C GLN A 149 2.76 -23.07 -18.48
N THR A 150 3.60 -23.12 -17.46
CA THR A 150 3.27 -22.71 -16.09
C THR A 150 2.86 -21.25 -16.03
N VAL A 151 3.63 -20.37 -16.67
CA VAL A 151 3.31 -18.93 -16.74
C VAL A 151 1.96 -18.68 -17.42
N ARG A 152 1.66 -19.37 -18.53
CA ARG A 152 0.36 -19.27 -19.18
C ARG A 152 -0.78 -19.72 -18.26
N ALA A 153 -0.61 -20.86 -17.60
CA ALA A 153 -1.61 -21.40 -16.68
C ALA A 153 -1.86 -20.44 -15.49
N ARG A 154 -0.80 -19.89 -14.90
CA ARG A 154 -0.93 -18.91 -13.79
C ARG A 154 -1.65 -17.64 -14.21
N LEU A 155 -1.39 -17.13 -15.40
CA LEU A 155 -1.99 -15.91 -15.92
C LEU A 155 -3.39 -16.11 -16.52
N ALA A 156 -3.76 -17.33 -16.88
CA ALA A 156 -5.09 -17.64 -17.42
C ALA A 156 -6.23 -17.33 -16.44
N VAL A 157 -5.97 -17.39 -15.14
CA VAL A 157 -6.95 -17.10 -14.08
C VAL A 157 -7.47 -15.65 -14.15
N PHE A 158 -6.71 -14.75 -14.77
CA PHE A 158 -7.06 -13.32 -14.84
C PHE A 158 -7.75 -12.93 -16.16
N GLU A 159 -8.32 -13.89 -16.88
CA GLU A 159 -9.20 -13.68 -18.05
C GLU A 159 -8.62 -12.70 -19.11
N GLY A 160 -7.29 -12.73 -19.30
CA GLY A 160 -6.60 -11.86 -20.27
C GLY A 160 -6.37 -10.42 -19.82
N GLY A 161 -6.87 -10.01 -18.65
CA GLY A 161 -6.59 -8.69 -18.06
C GLY A 161 -5.12 -8.53 -17.64
N PRO A 162 -4.68 -7.28 -17.37
CA PRO A 162 -3.33 -7.02 -16.90
C PRO A 162 -3.12 -7.66 -15.52
N ALA A 163 -2.04 -8.41 -15.37
CA ALA A 163 -1.62 -9.03 -14.11
C ALA A 163 -0.10 -8.97 -13.98
N VAL A 164 0.39 -8.89 -12.74
CA VAL A 164 1.83 -8.91 -12.45
C VAL A 164 2.26 -10.35 -12.24
N LEU A 165 3.26 -10.79 -12.98
CA LEU A 165 3.94 -12.06 -12.75
C LEU A 165 5.02 -11.83 -11.68
N ALA A 166 4.86 -12.44 -10.51
CA ALA A 166 5.77 -12.31 -9.40
C ALA A 166 6.74 -13.50 -9.32
N LEU A 167 7.99 -13.19 -9.07
CA LEU A 167 9.13 -14.12 -9.00
C LEU A 167 9.91 -13.86 -7.71
N GLN A 168 10.45 -14.91 -7.11
CA GLN A 168 11.44 -14.76 -6.04
C GLN A 168 12.77 -14.29 -6.63
N GLY A 169 13.17 -14.89 -7.76
CA GLY A 169 14.44 -14.62 -8.40
C GLY A 169 15.64 -15.14 -7.60
N ARG A 170 16.83 -14.99 -8.16
CA ARG A 170 18.11 -15.37 -7.53
C ARG A 170 19.11 -14.24 -7.68
N ARG A 171 19.87 -13.97 -6.64
CA ARG A 171 20.92 -12.92 -6.64
C ARG A 171 22.16 -13.31 -7.44
N ASP A 172 22.40 -14.61 -7.64
CA ASP A 172 23.58 -15.20 -8.27
C ASP A 172 23.30 -15.72 -9.70
N LEU A 173 22.28 -15.15 -10.39
CA LEU A 173 21.97 -15.55 -11.76
C LEU A 173 23.11 -15.19 -12.72
N HIS A 174 23.87 -16.21 -13.16
CA HIS A 174 24.76 -16.04 -14.27
C HIS A 174 23.99 -15.91 -15.59
N PHE A 175 24.63 -15.36 -16.62
CA PHE A 175 23.96 -14.97 -17.86
C PHE A 175 23.16 -16.12 -18.53
N ALA A 176 23.64 -17.35 -18.52
CA ALA A 176 22.93 -18.48 -19.12
C ALA A 176 21.62 -18.81 -18.36
N ALA A 177 21.63 -18.74 -17.02
CA ALA A 177 20.46 -18.98 -16.22
C ALA A 177 19.42 -17.85 -16.37
N LEU A 178 19.86 -16.59 -16.39
CA LEU A 178 19.02 -15.45 -16.68
C LEU A 178 18.38 -15.54 -18.07
N SER A 179 19.15 -15.94 -19.06
CA SER A 179 18.68 -16.14 -20.43
C SER A 179 17.59 -17.23 -20.49
N ALA A 180 17.84 -18.40 -19.87
CA ALA A 180 16.88 -19.50 -19.83
C ALA A 180 15.57 -19.09 -19.11
N LEU A 181 15.67 -18.37 -17.99
CA LEU A 181 14.52 -17.80 -17.30
C LEU A 181 13.74 -16.87 -18.23
N ALA A 182 14.43 -15.93 -18.89
CA ALA A 182 13.80 -14.99 -19.82
C ALA A 182 13.15 -15.69 -21.02
N ASP A 183 13.75 -16.80 -21.54
CA ASP A 183 13.14 -17.60 -22.61
C ASP A 183 11.82 -18.23 -22.17
N GLY A 184 11.78 -18.80 -20.98
CA GLY A 184 10.59 -19.40 -20.40
C GLY A 184 9.50 -18.38 -20.13
N LEU A 185 9.83 -17.26 -19.48
CA LEU A 185 8.89 -16.19 -19.20
C LEU A 185 8.33 -15.60 -20.51
N ALA A 186 9.19 -15.24 -21.46
CA ALA A 186 8.75 -14.69 -22.74
C ALA A 186 7.86 -15.66 -23.51
N GLY A 187 8.17 -16.97 -23.47
CA GLY A 187 7.33 -18.01 -24.06
C GLY A 187 5.92 -18.06 -23.48
N GLY A 188 5.79 -17.86 -22.18
CA GLY A 188 4.49 -17.82 -21.49
C GLY A 188 3.73 -16.52 -21.65
N LEU A 189 4.44 -15.41 -21.74
CA LEU A 189 3.87 -14.05 -21.86
C LEU A 189 3.49 -13.66 -23.29
N ARG A 190 4.03 -14.34 -24.28
CA ARG A 190 3.80 -14.04 -25.70
C ARG A 190 2.34 -14.24 -26.11
N GLY A 191 1.78 -13.26 -26.83
CA GLY A 191 0.43 -13.30 -27.35
C GLY A 191 -0.64 -12.86 -26.36
N ARG A 192 -0.26 -12.35 -25.18
CA ARG A 192 -1.20 -11.68 -24.28
C ARG A 192 -1.41 -10.23 -24.72
N ASP A 193 -2.64 -9.77 -24.56
CA ASP A 193 -2.97 -8.36 -24.77
C ASP A 193 -2.46 -7.49 -23.62
N GLY A 194 -2.02 -6.28 -23.96
CA GLY A 194 -1.58 -5.29 -22.98
C GLY A 194 -0.10 -5.41 -22.56
N PRO A 195 0.29 -4.69 -21.48
CA PRO A 195 1.65 -4.65 -21.01
C PRO A 195 2.07 -5.95 -20.32
N VAL A 196 3.33 -6.30 -20.48
CA VAL A 196 3.98 -7.35 -19.70
C VAL A 196 4.52 -6.73 -18.41
N LEU A 197 4.05 -7.25 -17.27
CA LEU A 197 4.35 -6.75 -15.94
C LEU A 197 5.01 -7.87 -15.14
N VAL A 198 6.25 -7.65 -14.72
CA VAL A 198 7.03 -8.62 -13.94
C VAL A 198 7.56 -7.93 -12.68
N ALA A 199 7.49 -8.62 -11.54
CA ALA A 199 8.12 -8.20 -10.31
C ALA A 199 9.00 -9.33 -9.77
N VAL A 200 10.21 -9.01 -9.36
CA VAL A 200 11.17 -9.98 -8.83
C VAL A 200 11.71 -9.50 -7.48
N ALA A 201 11.75 -10.39 -6.49
CA ALA A 201 12.24 -10.03 -5.16
C ALA A 201 13.78 -9.83 -5.13
N ALA A 202 14.52 -10.56 -5.98
CA ALA A 202 15.96 -10.36 -6.13
C ALA A 202 16.27 -9.11 -6.97
N ASP A 203 17.45 -8.51 -6.75
CA ASP A 203 17.97 -7.36 -7.48
C ASP A 203 18.51 -7.76 -8.88
N VAL A 204 17.58 -8.10 -9.77
CA VAL A 204 17.88 -8.50 -11.17
C VAL A 204 16.89 -7.90 -12.17
N GLY A 205 16.01 -7.02 -11.75
CA GLY A 205 14.91 -6.50 -12.55
C GLY A 205 15.34 -5.86 -13.85
N LYS A 206 16.37 -5.04 -13.84
CA LYS A 206 16.89 -4.40 -15.05
C LYS A 206 17.46 -5.40 -16.04
N ALA A 207 18.27 -6.35 -15.57
CA ALA A 207 18.85 -7.37 -16.42
C ALA A 207 17.79 -8.30 -17.03
N LEU A 208 16.81 -8.71 -16.20
CA LEU A 208 15.68 -9.53 -16.65
C LEU A 208 14.80 -8.74 -17.63
N GLY A 209 14.48 -7.49 -17.34
CA GLY A 209 13.69 -6.63 -18.21
C GLY A 209 14.33 -6.43 -19.58
N GLN A 210 15.62 -6.18 -19.64
CA GLN A 210 16.37 -6.09 -20.89
C GLN A 210 16.35 -7.43 -21.67
N ALA A 211 16.53 -8.55 -20.98
CA ALA A 211 16.46 -9.87 -21.60
C ALA A 211 15.06 -10.19 -22.17
N LEU A 212 14.01 -9.76 -21.47
CA LEU A 212 12.63 -9.90 -21.94
C LEU A 212 12.32 -8.97 -23.12
N ALA A 213 12.81 -7.74 -23.10
CA ALA A 213 12.59 -6.77 -24.18
C ALA A 213 13.13 -7.27 -25.53
N VAL A 214 14.29 -7.94 -25.52
CA VAL A 214 14.85 -8.59 -26.73
C VAL A 214 13.94 -9.71 -27.26
N ARG A 215 13.25 -10.43 -26.37
CA ARG A 215 12.41 -11.59 -26.70
C ARG A 215 10.96 -11.24 -27.04
N LEU A 216 10.53 -10.08 -26.59
CA LEU A 216 9.18 -9.54 -26.77
C LEU A 216 9.24 -8.16 -27.44
N PRO A 217 9.76 -8.07 -28.68
CA PRO A 217 9.92 -6.79 -29.35
C PRO A 217 8.56 -6.13 -29.57
N GLY A 218 8.49 -4.85 -29.26
CA GLY A 218 7.27 -4.08 -29.45
C GLY A 218 6.23 -4.20 -28.34
N VAL A 219 6.42 -5.05 -27.34
CA VAL A 219 5.51 -5.20 -26.21
C VAL A 219 5.86 -4.20 -25.11
N PRO A 220 4.89 -3.41 -24.57
CA PRO A 220 5.13 -2.58 -23.38
C PRO A 220 5.53 -3.47 -22.20
N LEU A 221 6.61 -3.10 -21.52
CA LEU A 221 7.21 -3.95 -20.49
C LEU A 221 7.55 -3.16 -19.23
N LEU A 222 7.21 -3.71 -18.08
CA LEU A 222 7.69 -3.28 -16.77
C LEU A 222 8.32 -4.48 -16.05
N CYS A 223 9.52 -4.29 -15.55
CA CYS A 223 10.18 -5.25 -14.66
C CYS A 223 10.68 -4.51 -13.41
N LEU A 224 10.06 -4.83 -12.27
CA LEU A 224 10.40 -4.29 -10.95
C LEU A 224 11.30 -5.26 -10.21
N ASP A 225 12.18 -4.76 -9.36
CA ASP A 225 12.96 -5.57 -8.43
C ASP A 225 12.83 -5.09 -6.98
N GLY A 226 13.35 -5.90 -6.06
CA GLY A 226 13.29 -5.59 -4.63
C GLY A 226 11.89 -5.67 -4.03
N VAL A 227 10.88 -6.17 -4.76
CA VAL A 227 9.48 -6.19 -4.34
C VAL A 227 9.02 -7.63 -4.10
N GLN A 228 8.62 -7.94 -2.87
CA GLN A 228 8.05 -9.24 -2.52
C GLN A 228 6.52 -9.19 -2.63
N LEU A 229 5.96 -9.98 -3.52
CA LEU A 229 4.53 -10.03 -3.78
C LEU A 229 3.96 -11.39 -3.36
N PRO A 230 3.26 -11.47 -2.21
CA PRO A 230 2.57 -12.68 -1.82
C PRO A 230 1.45 -13.07 -2.81
N PRO A 231 1.17 -14.36 -2.99
CA PRO A 231 0.03 -14.81 -3.77
C PRO A 231 -1.28 -14.16 -3.28
N GLY A 232 -2.16 -13.77 -4.20
CA GLY A 232 -3.44 -13.14 -3.88
C GLY A 232 -3.36 -11.67 -3.48
N SER A 233 -2.18 -11.06 -3.58
CA SER A 233 -2.03 -9.61 -3.42
C SER A 233 -2.34 -8.85 -4.71
N TYR A 234 -2.46 -7.52 -4.57
CA TYR A 234 -2.59 -6.58 -5.67
C TYR A 234 -1.48 -5.55 -5.60
N LEU A 235 -1.03 -5.08 -6.75
CA LEU A 235 0.02 -4.08 -6.88
C LEU A 235 -0.53 -2.80 -7.51
N ASP A 236 -0.19 -1.66 -6.92
CA ASP A 236 -0.27 -0.35 -7.58
C ASP A 236 1.15 0.14 -7.86
N VAL A 237 1.35 0.72 -9.02
CA VAL A 237 2.64 1.33 -9.41
C VAL A 237 2.38 2.79 -9.76
N ALA A 238 3.01 3.69 -9.01
CA ALA A 238 2.90 5.13 -9.24
C ALA A 238 3.78 5.58 -10.42
N ALA A 239 3.60 6.84 -10.83
CA ALA A 239 4.49 7.43 -11.83
C ALA A 239 5.94 7.48 -11.33
N PRO A 240 6.92 7.35 -12.23
CA PRO A 240 8.34 7.41 -11.89
C PRO A 240 8.72 8.71 -11.21
N ILE A 241 9.55 8.63 -10.19
CA ILE A 241 10.19 9.76 -9.50
C ILE A 241 11.71 9.70 -9.68
N ALA A 242 12.43 10.70 -9.18
CA ALA A 242 13.90 10.78 -9.27
C ALA A 242 14.43 10.56 -10.70
N ASN A 243 13.90 11.31 -11.66
CA ASN A 243 14.26 11.24 -13.09
C ASN A 243 14.06 9.85 -13.72
N GLY A 244 13.04 9.12 -13.26
CA GLY A 244 12.70 7.80 -13.79
C GLY A 244 13.47 6.63 -13.16
N GLN A 245 14.25 6.88 -12.12
CA GLN A 245 15.06 5.84 -11.47
C GLN A 245 14.33 5.04 -10.41
N VAL A 246 13.22 5.58 -9.88
CA VAL A 246 12.47 4.97 -8.77
C VAL A 246 10.99 4.92 -9.11
N LEU A 247 10.38 3.77 -8.90
CA LEU A 247 8.94 3.56 -9.02
C LEU A 247 8.36 3.28 -7.62
N PRO A 248 7.56 4.21 -7.06
CA PRO A 248 6.81 3.90 -5.84
C PRO A 248 5.77 2.84 -6.11
N VAL A 249 5.75 1.80 -5.29
CA VAL A 249 4.80 0.69 -5.39
C VAL A 249 4.01 0.54 -4.09
N VAL A 250 2.75 0.12 -4.19
CA VAL A 250 1.90 -0.17 -3.05
C VAL A 250 1.37 -1.59 -3.19
N ILE A 251 1.70 -2.43 -2.22
CA ILE A 251 1.23 -3.80 -2.16
C ILE A 251 -0.03 -3.84 -1.30
N LYS A 252 -1.10 -4.40 -1.86
CA LYS A 252 -2.39 -4.56 -1.19
C LYS A 252 -2.65 -6.04 -0.98
N THR A 253 -2.78 -6.47 0.26
CA THR A 253 -3.25 -7.80 0.60
C THR A 253 -4.73 -7.71 0.96
N LEU A 254 -5.56 -8.54 0.33
CA LEU A 254 -6.94 -8.70 0.77
C LEU A 254 -6.92 -9.53 2.07
N VAL A 255 -7.07 -8.86 3.19
CA VAL A 255 -7.34 -9.53 4.46
C VAL A 255 -8.85 -9.68 4.54
N PHE A 256 -9.34 -10.90 4.39
CA PHE A 256 -10.72 -11.27 4.67
C PHE A 256 -10.85 -11.76 6.10
#